data_96db261a54ce881d82c2ceadae0d475d
#
_entry.id   96db261a54ce881d82c2ceadae0d475d
#
_cell.length_a   1.000
_cell.length_b   1.000
_cell.length_c   1.000
_cell.angle_alpha   90.00
_cell.angle_beta   90.00
_cell.angle_gamma   90.00
#
_symmetry.space_group_name_H-M   'P 1'
#
loop_
_entity.id
_entity.type
_entity.pdbx_description
1 polymer ?
#
loop_
_entity_poly.entity_id
_entity_poly.type
_entity_poly.pdbx_seq_one_letter_code
_entity_poly.pdbx_strand_id
1 'polypeptide(L)'
;MLEEECPVFGKKLLEWYLNNSPLLDRKWRHDRDPFRIVITEILLIRTRREAVERIYDEFFFRFKSPDDILNATEEELRKAIYTLGMRKRTELLRKAAEYLKLHGIRSPSDIEELPGAGEYVKNILKLRLFNAGSVAVDRNGARVLFRYFYGYVPEVEKPEKRKEIAEIKEKCLDLYEDKLTLSYALMDLGYYVCKPRKPECGRCPLKDTCKYAKDTP
;
A
#
# COMPACT_ATOMS: atom_id res chain seq x y z
N MET A 1 7.24 26.36 3.29
CA MET A 1 7.36 25.55 2.03
C MET A 1 6.55 24.27 2.08
N LEU A 2 6.90 23.22 2.87
CA LEU A 2 6.08 22.01 2.94
C LEU A 2 4.65 22.29 3.43
N GLU A 3 4.51 23.07 4.49
CA GLU A 3 3.22 23.42 5.10
C GLU A 3 2.29 24.20 4.17
N GLU A 4 2.84 25.03 3.28
CA GLU A 4 2.07 25.80 2.28
C GLU A 4 1.67 24.96 1.07
N GLU A 5 2.53 24.05 0.63
CA GLU A 5 2.28 23.16 -0.52
C GLU A 5 1.34 22.00 -0.17
N CYS A 6 1.31 21.57 1.09
CA CYS A 6 0.61 20.42 1.59
C CYS A 6 -0.92 20.46 1.34
N PRO A 7 -1.65 21.53 1.72
CA PRO A 7 -3.10 21.57 1.51
C PRO A 7 -3.50 21.41 0.04
N VAL A 8 -2.74 22.01 -0.87
CA VAL A 8 -2.97 21.90 -2.31
C VAL A 8 -2.70 20.50 -2.82
N PHE A 9 -1.59 19.88 -2.35
CA PHE A 9 -1.22 18.51 -2.69
C PHE A 9 -2.32 17.51 -2.32
N GLY A 10 -2.69 17.46 -1.06
CA GLY A 10 -3.64 16.48 -0.58
C GLY A 10 -5.03 16.68 -1.14
N LYS A 11 -5.51 17.93 -1.24
CA LYS A 11 -6.81 18.24 -1.85
C LYS A 11 -6.89 17.72 -3.28
N LYS A 12 -5.95 18.09 -4.15
CA LYS A 12 -5.93 17.66 -5.56
C LYS A 12 -5.80 16.14 -5.70
N LEU A 13 -5.00 15.51 -4.83
CA LEU A 13 -4.80 14.07 -4.84
C LEU A 13 -6.08 13.32 -4.45
N LEU A 14 -6.76 13.75 -3.39
CA LEU A 14 -8.02 13.14 -2.93
C LEU A 14 -9.15 13.36 -3.94
N GLU A 15 -9.31 14.56 -4.48
CA GLU A 15 -10.30 14.86 -5.53
C GLU A 15 -10.08 13.94 -6.75
N TRP A 16 -8.83 13.81 -7.21
CA TRP A 16 -8.50 12.90 -8.31
C TRP A 16 -8.88 11.46 -7.99
N TYR A 17 -8.53 10.98 -6.80
CA TYR A 17 -8.82 9.61 -6.39
C TYR A 17 -10.31 9.33 -6.35
N LEU A 18 -11.11 10.21 -5.74
CA LEU A 18 -12.55 10.06 -5.64
C LEU A 18 -13.23 10.06 -7.03
N ASN A 19 -12.80 10.94 -7.93
CA ASN A 19 -13.31 10.99 -9.29
C ASN A 19 -12.94 9.78 -10.15
N ASN A 20 -11.88 9.04 -9.79
CA ASN A 20 -11.42 7.85 -10.51
C ASN A 20 -11.65 6.55 -9.73
N SER A 21 -12.25 6.61 -8.54
CA SER A 21 -12.43 5.45 -7.66
C SER A 21 -13.05 4.23 -8.34
N PRO A 22 -14.05 4.34 -9.25
CA PRO A 22 -14.61 3.16 -9.93
C PRO A 22 -13.59 2.37 -10.75
N LEU A 23 -12.52 3.03 -11.25
CA LEU A 23 -11.45 2.41 -12.03
C LEU A 23 -10.28 1.94 -11.16
N LEU A 24 -10.10 2.57 -10.00
CA LEU A 24 -8.99 2.32 -9.06
C LEU A 24 -9.36 1.33 -7.98
N ASP A 25 -10.65 1.09 -7.79
CA ASP A 25 -11.17 0.24 -6.74
C ASP A 25 -10.70 -1.21 -6.90
N ARG A 26 -10.52 -1.87 -5.77
CA ARG A 26 -10.10 -3.26 -5.66
C ARG A 26 -10.98 -3.96 -4.63
N LYS A 27 -11.52 -5.13 -4.98
CA LYS A 27 -12.43 -5.88 -4.11
C LYS A 27 -11.90 -6.06 -2.68
N TRP A 28 -10.62 -6.29 -2.51
CA TRP A 28 -10.04 -6.46 -1.17
C TRP A 28 -10.01 -5.18 -0.32
N ARG A 29 -10.17 -4.00 -0.89
CA ARG A 29 -10.26 -2.74 -0.13
C ARG A 29 -11.55 -2.65 0.68
N HIS A 30 -12.56 -3.44 0.32
CA HIS A 30 -13.86 -3.51 1.00
C HIS A 30 -13.95 -4.64 2.04
N ASP A 31 -12.96 -5.53 2.11
CA ASP A 31 -12.94 -6.55 3.15
C ASP A 31 -12.91 -5.94 4.55
N ARG A 32 -13.66 -6.58 5.44
CA ARG A 32 -13.72 -6.22 6.86
C ARG A 32 -13.21 -7.32 7.78
N ASP A 33 -12.99 -8.51 7.25
CA ASP A 33 -12.41 -9.63 7.99
C ASP A 33 -10.91 -9.42 8.20
N PRO A 34 -10.44 -9.30 9.45
CA PRO A 34 -9.02 -9.09 9.76
C PRO A 34 -8.09 -10.15 9.15
N PHE A 35 -8.52 -11.41 9.11
CA PHE A 35 -7.76 -12.49 8.48
C PHE A 35 -7.54 -12.20 7.00
N ARG A 36 -8.61 -11.91 6.26
CA ARG A 36 -8.53 -11.63 4.82
C ARG A 36 -7.71 -10.38 4.55
N ILE A 37 -7.86 -9.34 5.37
CA ILE A 37 -7.09 -8.10 5.25
C ILE A 37 -5.60 -8.37 5.40
N VAL A 38 -5.19 -9.07 6.46
CA VAL A 38 -3.78 -9.37 6.73
C VAL A 38 -3.18 -10.24 5.63
N ILE A 39 -3.85 -11.33 5.28
CA ILE A 39 -3.35 -12.26 4.26
C ILE A 39 -3.23 -11.57 2.91
N THR A 40 -4.19 -10.72 2.54
CA THR A 40 -4.13 -9.95 1.29
C THR A 40 -2.90 -9.04 1.23
N GLU A 41 -2.59 -8.33 2.31
CA GLU A 41 -1.40 -7.47 2.33
C GLU A 41 -0.10 -8.28 2.17
N ILE A 42 -0.05 -9.52 2.69
CA ILE A 42 1.07 -10.45 2.46
C ILE A 42 1.13 -10.92 1.01
N LEU A 43 -0.01 -11.20 0.39
CA LEU A 43 -0.08 -11.57 -1.03
C LEU A 43 0.38 -10.43 -1.95
N LEU A 44 0.14 -9.19 -1.56
CA LEU A 44 0.54 -7.99 -2.30
C LEU A 44 2.04 -7.64 -2.20
N ILE A 45 2.78 -8.19 -1.23
CA ILE A 45 4.22 -7.91 -1.08
C ILE A 45 4.97 -8.27 -2.38
N ARG A 46 5.59 -7.27 -3.03
CA ARG A 46 6.34 -7.42 -4.29
C ARG A 46 5.56 -8.13 -5.41
N THR A 47 4.26 -7.95 -5.45
CA THR A 47 3.37 -8.57 -6.44
C THR A 47 2.57 -7.49 -7.16
N ARG A 48 2.29 -7.72 -8.45
CA ARG A 48 1.38 -6.87 -9.19
C ARG A 48 -0.05 -7.09 -8.68
N ARG A 49 -0.81 -6.02 -8.49
CA ARG A 49 -2.19 -6.05 -8.00
C ARG A 49 -3.08 -6.98 -8.82
N GLU A 50 -2.94 -6.93 -10.14
CA GLU A 50 -3.71 -7.75 -11.08
C GLU A 50 -3.45 -9.26 -10.90
N ALA A 51 -2.26 -9.63 -10.45
CA ALA A 51 -1.95 -11.03 -10.16
C ALA A 51 -2.67 -11.50 -8.89
N VAL A 52 -2.71 -10.67 -7.85
CA VAL A 52 -3.49 -10.96 -6.62
C VAL A 52 -4.97 -11.01 -6.95
N GLU A 53 -5.48 -10.07 -7.74
CA GLU A 53 -6.89 -10.00 -8.12
C GLU A 53 -7.40 -11.28 -8.80
N ARG A 54 -6.57 -11.87 -9.67
CA ARG A 54 -6.91 -13.13 -10.36
C ARG A 54 -7.09 -14.33 -9.44
N ILE A 55 -6.32 -14.40 -8.35
CA ILE A 55 -6.39 -15.54 -7.44
C ILE A 55 -7.27 -15.29 -6.21
N TYR A 56 -7.69 -14.06 -5.98
CA TYR A 56 -8.27 -13.59 -4.73
C TYR A 56 -9.48 -14.41 -4.27
N ASP A 57 -10.46 -14.59 -5.14
CA ASP A 57 -11.71 -15.28 -4.80
C ASP A 57 -11.47 -16.78 -4.57
N GLU A 58 -10.68 -17.43 -5.45
CA GLU A 58 -10.33 -18.85 -5.31
C GLU A 58 -9.49 -19.11 -4.06
N PHE A 59 -8.53 -18.22 -3.79
CA PHE A 59 -7.70 -18.32 -2.60
C PHE A 59 -8.55 -18.30 -1.32
N PHE A 60 -9.42 -17.30 -1.16
CA PHE A 60 -10.24 -17.16 0.04
C PHE A 60 -11.47 -18.08 0.07
N PHE A 61 -11.88 -18.65 -1.05
CA PHE A 61 -12.81 -19.77 -1.06
C PHE A 61 -12.20 -21.03 -0.44
N ARG A 62 -10.91 -21.24 -0.69
CA ARG A 62 -10.16 -22.40 -0.20
C ARG A 62 -9.63 -22.22 1.23
N PHE A 63 -9.12 -21.02 1.55
CA PHE A 63 -8.52 -20.70 2.83
C PHE A 63 -9.36 -19.63 3.55
N LYS A 64 -10.29 -20.07 4.39
CA LYS A 64 -11.28 -19.22 5.07
C LYS A 64 -10.81 -18.78 6.45
N SER A 65 -9.78 -19.45 7.00
CA SER A 65 -9.26 -19.23 8.35
C SER A 65 -7.75 -19.44 8.41
N PRO A 66 -7.09 -19.00 9.50
CA PRO A 66 -5.70 -19.34 9.77
C PRO A 66 -5.43 -20.85 9.76
N ASP A 67 -6.37 -21.64 10.30
CA ASP A 67 -6.24 -23.09 10.35
C ASP A 67 -6.18 -23.74 8.96
N ASP A 68 -6.94 -23.23 8.00
CA ASP A 68 -6.91 -23.74 6.62
C ASP A 68 -5.52 -23.56 5.99
N ILE A 69 -4.86 -22.42 6.25
CA ILE A 69 -3.49 -22.18 5.78
C ILE A 69 -2.47 -23.08 6.49
N LEU A 70 -2.65 -23.29 7.81
CA LEU A 70 -1.73 -24.10 8.60
C LEU A 70 -1.84 -25.60 8.28
N ASN A 71 -3.04 -26.09 8.01
CA ASN A 71 -3.30 -27.49 7.70
C ASN A 71 -3.03 -27.85 6.21
N ALA A 72 -2.95 -26.86 5.33
CA ALA A 72 -2.63 -27.08 3.92
C ALA A 72 -1.20 -27.61 3.76
N THR A 73 -0.97 -28.47 2.78
CA THR A 73 0.37 -28.88 2.37
C THR A 73 1.13 -27.72 1.71
N GLU A 74 2.44 -27.81 1.67
CA GLU A 74 3.28 -26.81 0.96
C GLU A 74 2.91 -26.76 -0.52
N GLU A 75 2.61 -27.90 -1.14
CA GLU A 75 2.23 -27.97 -2.54
C GLU A 75 0.89 -27.27 -2.81
N GLU A 76 -0.09 -27.45 -1.93
CA GLU A 76 -1.40 -26.78 -2.04
C GLU A 76 -1.27 -25.26 -1.94
N LEU A 77 -0.50 -24.75 -0.96
CA LEU A 77 -0.24 -23.32 -0.85
C LEU A 77 0.50 -22.78 -2.07
N ARG A 78 1.54 -23.47 -2.55
CA ARG A 78 2.28 -23.08 -3.75
C ARG A 78 1.39 -23.03 -4.98
N LYS A 79 0.51 -24.02 -5.18
CA LYS A 79 -0.45 -24.04 -6.28
C LYS A 79 -1.42 -22.87 -6.22
N ALA A 80 -1.93 -22.55 -5.05
CA ALA A 80 -2.87 -21.44 -4.87
C ALA A 80 -2.26 -20.06 -5.18
N ILE A 81 -0.94 -19.90 -5.00
CA ILE A 81 -0.23 -18.62 -5.19
C ILE A 81 0.83 -18.66 -6.31
N TYR A 82 0.80 -19.68 -7.17
CA TYR A 82 1.89 -19.92 -8.15
C TYR A 82 2.15 -18.72 -9.07
N THR A 83 1.12 -17.91 -9.38
CA THR A 83 1.24 -16.73 -10.24
C THR A 83 1.89 -15.54 -9.57
N LEU A 84 2.05 -15.55 -8.23
CA LEU A 84 2.53 -14.40 -7.47
C LEU A 84 4.05 -14.34 -7.33
N GLY A 85 4.79 -15.39 -7.69
CA GLY A 85 6.24 -15.48 -7.50
C GLY A 85 6.64 -15.51 -6.03
N MET A 86 7.91 -15.21 -5.71
CA MET A 86 8.52 -15.18 -4.37
C MET A 86 8.43 -16.52 -3.61
N ARG A 87 9.52 -17.32 -3.70
CA ARG A 87 9.59 -18.68 -3.10
C ARG A 87 9.23 -18.75 -1.61
N LYS A 88 9.54 -17.69 -0.83
CA LYS A 88 9.28 -17.63 0.62
C LYS A 88 7.87 -17.15 0.99
N ARG A 89 6.95 -16.98 0.03
CA ARG A 89 5.62 -16.46 0.32
C ARG A 89 4.77 -17.44 1.14
N THR A 90 4.86 -18.73 0.85
CA THR A 90 4.19 -19.78 1.64
C THR A 90 4.63 -19.76 3.09
N GLU A 91 5.93 -19.57 3.36
CA GLU A 91 6.47 -19.43 4.70
C GLU A 91 5.90 -18.17 5.41
N LEU A 92 5.81 -17.04 4.71
CA LEU A 92 5.22 -15.81 5.26
C LEU A 92 3.74 -15.99 5.56
N LEU A 93 2.98 -16.64 4.68
CA LEU A 93 1.56 -16.95 4.90
C LEU A 93 1.37 -17.81 6.14
N ARG A 94 2.19 -18.86 6.32
CA ARG A 94 2.13 -19.72 7.51
C ARG A 94 2.46 -18.96 8.80
N LYS A 95 3.53 -18.18 8.81
CA LYS A 95 3.91 -17.36 9.98
C LYS A 95 2.82 -16.36 10.36
N ALA A 96 2.20 -15.72 9.37
CA ALA A 96 1.10 -14.80 9.63
C ALA A 96 -0.16 -15.54 10.11
N ALA A 97 -0.48 -16.70 9.51
CA ALA A 97 -1.61 -17.52 9.95
C ALA A 97 -1.40 -18.04 11.38
N GLU A 98 -0.19 -18.49 11.74
CA GLU A 98 0.16 -18.90 13.09
C GLU A 98 0.00 -17.75 14.09
N TYR A 99 0.53 -16.57 13.74
CA TYR A 99 0.38 -15.38 14.56
C TYR A 99 -1.10 -15.02 14.77
N LEU A 100 -1.90 -15.00 13.69
CA LEU A 100 -3.32 -14.72 13.77
C LEU A 100 -4.09 -15.75 14.63
N LYS A 101 -3.74 -17.02 14.55
CA LYS A 101 -4.35 -18.07 15.34
C LYS A 101 -4.04 -17.93 16.84
N LEU A 102 -2.79 -17.62 17.18
CA LEU A 102 -2.33 -17.56 18.57
C LEU A 102 -2.71 -16.24 19.27
N HIS A 103 -2.61 -15.13 18.58
CA HIS A 103 -2.74 -13.79 19.15
C HIS A 103 -3.98 -13.04 18.66
N GLY A 104 -4.40 -13.27 17.43
CA GLY A 104 -5.38 -12.42 16.75
C GLY A 104 -4.81 -11.03 16.43
N ILE A 105 -5.68 -10.11 16.04
CA ILE A 105 -5.38 -8.66 15.92
C ILE A 105 -6.50 -7.91 16.60
N ARG A 106 -6.26 -7.40 17.80
CA ARG A 106 -7.23 -6.73 18.67
C ARG A 106 -6.91 -5.24 18.86
N SER A 107 -5.65 -4.85 18.58
CA SER A 107 -5.15 -3.50 18.79
C SER A 107 -4.08 -3.15 17.74
N PRO A 108 -3.76 -1.86 17.55
CA PRO A 108 -2.67 -1.44 16.68
C PRO A 108 -1.30 -2.00 17.08
N SER A 109 -1.08 -2.32 18.37
CA SER A 109 0.18 -2.90 18.86
C SER A 109 0.39 -4.32 18.37
N ASP A 110 -0.68 -5.12 18.19
CA ASP A 110 -0.54 -6.49 17.69
C ASP A 110 0.02 -6.52 16.25
N ILE A 111 -0.20 -5.45 15.49
CA ILE A 111 0.33 -5.32 14.12
C ILE A 111 1.86 -5.14 14.12
N GLU A 112 2.45 -4.59 15.20
CA GLU A 112 3.90 -4.41 15.26
C GLU A 112 4.66 -5.73 15.27
N GLU A 113 4.07 -6.75 15.85
CA GLU A 113 4.66 -8.09 15.99
C GLU A 113 4.32 -9.03 14.82
N LEU A 114 3.50 -8.56 13.85
CA LEU A 114 3.06 -9.39 12.72
C LEU A 114 4.24 -9.81 11.83
N PRO A 115 4.51 -11.12 11.68
CA PRO A 115 5.65 -11.60 10.91
C PRO A 115 5.59 -11.19 9.44
N GLY A 116 6.68 -10.64 8.93
CA GLY A 116 6.82 -10.24 7.52
C GLY A 116 6.16 -8.92 7.15
N ALA A 117 5.46 -8.27 8.06
CA ALA A 117 4.88 -6.96 7.84
C ALA A 117 5.95 -5.87 7.93
N GLY A 118 6.32 -5.28 6.79
CA GLY A 118 7.13 -4.07 6.76
C GLY A 118 6.31 -2.84 7.16
N GLU A 119 6.97 -1.70 7.37
CA GLU A 119 6.33 -0.46 7.84
C GLU A 119 5.11 -0.05 7.01
N TYR A 120 5.20 -0.16 5.68
CA TYR A 120 4.07 0.11 4.78
C TYR A 120 2.86 -0.79 5.13
N VAL A 121 3.07 -2.11 5.23
CA VAL A 121 2.00 -3.07 5.54
C VAL A 121 1.41 -2.78 6.92
N LYS A 122 2.26 -2.53 7.91
CA LYS A 122 1.82 -2.17 9.28
C LYS A 122 0.91 -0.94 9.28
N ASN A 123 1.30 0.12 8.57
CA ASN A 123 0.48 1.34 8.49
C ASN A 123 -0.86 1.09 7.78
N ILE A 124 -0.88 0.37 6.65
CA ILE A 124 -2.14 0.01 5.98
C ILE A 124 -3.05 -0.81 6.90
N LEU A 125 -2.51 -1.80 7.59
CA LEU A 125 -3.30 -2.64 8.51
C LEU A 125 -3.87 -1.83 9.68
N LYS A 126 -3.06 -0.94 10.29
CA LYS A 126 -3.54 -0.05 11.37
C LYS A 126 -4.65 0.89 10.90
N LEU A 127 -4.49 1.47 9.72
CA LEU A 127 -5.50 2.37 9.14
C LEU A 127 -6.79 1.60 8.82
N ARG A 128 -6.69 0.40 8.23
CA ARG A 128 -7.84 -0.40 7.83
C ARG A 128 -8.63 -0.98 9.01
N LEU A 129 -7.92 -1.47 10.02
CA LEU A 129 -8.53 -2.21 11.13
C LEU A 129 -8.92 -1.31 12.30
N PHE A 130 -8.22 -0.20 12.50
CA PHE A 130 -8.36 0.62 13.70
C PHE A 130 -8.51 2.12 13.42
N ASN A 131 -8.46 2.55 12.15
CA ASN A 131 -8.38 3.96 11.77
C ASN A 131 -7.25 4.70 12.53
N ALA A 132 -6.12 4.03 12.73
CA ALA A 132 -4.98 4.49 13.51
C ALA A 132 -3.68 4.43 12.70
N GLY A 133 -2.67 5.15 13.15
CA GLY A 133 -1.35 5.15 12.52
C GLY A 133 -1.13 6.30 11.54
N SER A 134 -0.13 6.14 10.70
CA SER A 134 0.39 7.14 9.78
C SER A 134 0.06 6.74 8.33
N VAL A 135 0.02 7.72 7.43
CA VAL A 135 -0.15 7.46 5.99
C VAL A 135 0.87 6.44 5.50
N ALA A 136 0.36 5.40 4.82
CA ALA A 136 1.20 4.35 4.27
C ALA A 136 1.82 4.80 2.94
N VAL A 137 3.14 4.82 2.90
CA VAL A 137 3.91 5.24 1.71
C VAL A 137 4.73 4.07 1.21
N ASP A 138 4.40 3.56 0.02
CA ASP A 138 5.19 2.58 -0.71
C ASP A 138 6.21 3.28 -1.64
N ARG A 139 6.98 2.50 -2.40
CA ARG A 139 7.92 3.04 -3.40
C ARG A 139 7.25 3.93 -4.45
N ASN A 140 6.01 3.63 -4.84
CA ASN A 140 5.26 4.44 -5.82
C ASN A 140 4.86 5.78 -5.21
N GLY A 141 4.35 5.75 -3.99
CA GLY A 141 4.02 6.95 -3.23
C GLY A 141 5.25 7.81 -2.97
N ALA A 142 6.36 7.21 -2.53
CA ALA A 142 7.61 7.93 -2.31
C ALA A 142 8.08 8.66 -3.59
N ARG A 143 7.99 8.02 -4.75
CA ARG A 143 8.32 8.66 -6.05
C ARG A 143 7.45 9.88 -6.33
N VAL A 144 6.14 9.80 -6.05
CA VAL A 144 5.22 10.93 -6.20
C VAL A 144 5.65 12.08 -5.31
N LEU A 145 5.90 11.80 -4.03
CA LEU A 145 6.31 12.80 -3.04
C LEU A 145 7.64 13.48 -3.42
N PHE A 146 8.65 12.68 -3.78
CA PHE A 146 9.93 13.26 -4.20
C PHE A 146 9.79 14.14 -5.45
N ARG A 147 9.08 13.70 -6.46
CA ARG A 147 8.84 14.50 -7.67
C ARG A 147 8.06 15.78 -7.38
N TYR A 148 7.04 15.68 -6.54
CA TYR A 148 6.21 16.83 -6.23
C TYR A 148 6.95 17.88 -5.41
N PHE A 149 7.52 17.48 -4.26
CA PHE A 149 8.12 18.41 -3.30
C PHE A 149 9.58 18.78 -3.61
N TYR A 150 10.32 17.93 -4.31
CA TYR A 150 11.76 18.12 -4.53
C TYR A 150 12.17 18.19 -6.00
N GLY A 151 11.31 17.82 -6.96
CA GLY A 151 11.61 17.85 -8.39
C GLY A 151 12.44 16.66 -8.91
N TYR A 152 12.81 15.71 -8.06
CA TYR A 152 13.61 14.54 -8.44
C TYR A 152 13.19 13.27 -7.67
N VAL A 153 13.81 12.15 -7.99
CA VAL A 153 13.72 10.91 -7.20
C VAL A 153 15.13 10.46 -6.86
N PRO A 154 15.46 10.23 -5.58
CA PRO A 154 16.81 9.79 -5.21
C PRO A 154 17.09 8.37 -5.76
N GLU A 155 18.29 8.15 -6.26
CA GLU A 155 18.77 6.84 -6.75
C GLU A 155 19.16 5.94 -5.58
N VAL A 156 18.18 5.46 -4.83
CA VAL A 156 18.35 4.58 -3.68
C VAL A 156 17.40 3.38 -3.77
N GLU A 157 17.79 2.27 -3.13
CA GLU A 157 17.00 1.03 -3.18
C GLU A 157 15.61 1.20 -2.54
N LYS A 158 15.52 1.97 -1.46
CA LYS A 158 14.29 2.15 -0.66
C LYS A 158 13.99 3.63 -0.43
N PRO A 159 13.52 4.37 -1.45
CA PRO A 159 13.23 5.79 -1.32
C PRO A 159 12.15 6.08 -0.27
N GLU A 160 11.22 5.15 -0.03
CA GLU A 160 10.19 5.25 1.00
C GLU A 160 10.72 5.30 2.44
N LYS A 161 11.97 4.90 2.66
CA LYS A 161 12.63 4.91 3.99
C LYS A 161 13.49 6.15 4.23
N ARG A 162 13.51 7.07 3.30
CA ARG A 162 14.28 8.31 3.44
C ARG A 162 13.67 9.23 4.50
N LYS A 163 14.53 9.98 5.20
CA LYS A 163 14.12 10.97 6.23
C LYS A 163 13.16 12.02 5.67
N GLU A 164 13.34 12.41 4.42
CA GLU A 164 12.48 13.37 3.73
C GLU A 164 11.02 12.86 3.66
N ILE A 165 10.83 11.56 3.47
CA ILE A 165 9.48 10.95 3.49
C ILE A 165 8.89 11.00 4.90
N ALA A 166 9.68 10.70 5.93
CA ALA A 166 9.22 10.81 7.31
C ALA A 166 8.81 12.24 7.65
N GLU A 167 9.59 13.24 7.23
CA GLU A 167 9.27 14.65 7.41
C GLU A 167 7.99 15.08 6.68
N ILE A 168 7.81 14.65 5.41
CA ILE A 168 6.58 14.93 4.66
C ILE A 168 5.37 14.27 5.36
N LYS A 169 5.50 13.05 5.85
CA LYS A 169 4.43 12.37 6.58
C LYS A 169 4.02 13.18 7.80
N GLU A 170 4.96 13.50 8.66
CA GLU A 170 4.73 14.22 9.93
C GLU A 170 4.12 15.61 9.69
N LYS A 171 4.73 16.41 8.81
CA LYS A 171 4.36 17.82 8.60
C LYS A 171 3.23 18.04 7.60
N CYS A 172 2.82 16.98 6.88
CA CYS A 172 1.83 17.10 5.81
C CYS A 172 0.81 15.96 5.83
N LEU A 173 1.20 14.74 5.51
CA LEU A 173 0.24 13.69 5.19
C LEU A 173 -0.56 13.22 6.41
N ASP A 174 0.07 13.15 7.57
CA ASP A 174 -0.56 12.67 8.80
C ASP A 174 -1.50 13.71 9.45
N LEU A 175 -1.54 14.93 8.91
CA LEU A 175 -2.51 15.97 9.30
C LEU A 175 -3.89 15.78 8.66
N TYR A 176 -4.00 14.95 7.62
CA TYR A 176 -5.28 14.62 7.01
C TYR A 176 -6.06 13.60 7.86
N GLU A 177 -7.37 13.79 7.95
CA GLU A 177 -8.25 12.88 8.70
C GLU A 177 -8.33 11.51 8.03
N ASP A 178 -8.62 11.48 6.73
CA ASP A 178 -8.72 10.24 5.95
C ASP A 178 -7.37 9.79 5.39
N LYS A 179 -6.52 9.30 6.29
CA LYS A 179 -5.19 8.79 5.97
C LYS A 179 -5.22 7.53 5.11
N LEU A 180 -6.27 6.73 5.22
CA LEU A 180 -6.40 5.51 4.44
C LEU A 180 -6.66 5.83 2.97
N THR A 181 -7.64 6.67 2.68
CA THR A 181 -7.92 7.11 1.31
C THR A 181 -6.71 7.85 0.71
N LEU A 182 -6.04 8.70 1.50
CA LEU A 182 -4.84 9.39 1.05
C LEU A 182 -3.70 8.40 0.71
N SER A 183 -3.54 7.33 1.50
CA SER A 183 -2.57 6.26 1.21
C SER A 183 -2.87 5.57 -0.12
N TYR A 184 -4.12 5.21 -0.36
CA TYR A 184 -4.54 4.60 -1.63
C TYR A 184 -4.38 5.55 -2.81
N ALA A 185 -4.79 6.80 -2.65
CA ALA A 185 -4.65 7.83 -3.69
C ALA A 185 -3.18 8.02 -4.11
N LEU A 186 -2.29 8.09 -3.13
CA LEU A 186 -0.85 8.26 -3.35
C LEU A 186 -0.23 7.07 -4.10
N MET A 187 -0.56 5.85 -3.68
CA MET A 187 -0.10 4.64 -4.37
C MET A 187 -0.63 4.55 -5.80
N ASP A 188 -1.92 4.83 -5.98
CA ASP A 188 -2.57 4.68 -7.28
C ASP A 188 -2.11 5.74 -8.26
N LEU A 189 -1.93 7.00 -7.82
CA LEU A 189 -1.32 8.02 -8.65
C LEU A 189 0.09 7.61 -9.09
N GLY A 190 0.88 7.07 -8.16
CA GLY A 190 2.22 6.57 -8.47
C GLY A 190 2.22 5.39 -9.43
N TYR A 191 1.25 4.50 -9.33
CA TYR A 191 1.15 3.32 -10.18
C TYR A 191 0.64 3.64 -11.59
N TYR A 192 -0.43 4.42 -11.71
CA TYR A 192 -1.12 4.64 -12.98
C TYR A 192 -0.66 5.87 -13.75
N VAL A 193 -0.22 6.92 -13.06
CA VAL A 193 0.10 8.23 -13.65
C VAL A 193 1.57 8.58 -13.52
N CYS A 194 2.07 8.69 -12.29
CA CYS A 194 3.44 9.10 -12.01
C CYS A 194 4.41 7.91 -12.15
N LYS A 195 4.45 7.27 -13.32
CA LYS A 195 5.24 6.08 -13.63
C LYS A 195 6.77 6.34 -13.49
N PRO A 196 7.59 5.29 -13.23
CA PRO A 196 9.04 5.47 -13.04
C PRO A 196 9.74 6.11 -14.23
N ARG A 197 9.59 5.55 -15.43
CA ARG A 197 10.34 5.95 -16.63
C ARG A 197 9.62 7.01 -17.47
N LYS A 198 8.30 6.86 -17.69
CA LYS A 198 7.49 7.74 -18.52
C LYS A 198 6.27 8.18 -17.73
N PRO A 199 6.39 9.20 -16.86
CA PRO A 199 5.26 9.74 -16.15
C PRO A 199 4.30 10.44 -17.10
N GLU A 200 3.01 10.26 -16.88
CA GLU A 200 1.95 10.87 -17.70
C GLU A 200 1.54 12.22 -17.09
N CYS A 201 2.49 13.17 -17.05
CA CYS A 201 2.30 14.47 -16.42
C CYS A 201 1.13 15.27 -17.02
N GLY A 202 0.83 15.07 -18.30
CA GLY A 202 -0.28 15.77 -18.98
C GLY A 202 -1.66 15.49 -18.36
N ARG A 203 -1.85 14.31 -17.73
CA ARG A 203 -3.11 13.95 -17.05
C ARG A 203 -2.98 13.92 -15.53
N CYS A 204 -1.84 14.36 -14.98
CA CYS A 204 -1.60 14.34 -13.55
C CYS A 204 -2.34 15.50 -12.85
N PRO A 205 -3.12 15.24 -11.81
CA PRO A 205 -3.83 16.30 -11.07
C PRO A 205 -2.89 17.28 -10.38
N LEU A 206 -1.65 16.87 -10.15
CA LEU A 206 -0.63 17.65 -9.45
C LEU A 206 0.27 18.47 -10.40
N LYS A 207 0.08 18.38 -11.71
CA LYS A 207 0.99 18.95 -12.74
C LYS A 207 1.38 20.40 -12.45
N ASP A 208 0.39 21.26 -12.23
CA ASP A 208 0.61 22.71 -12.15
C ASP A 208 1.44 23.16 -10.95
N THR A 209 1.46 22.32 -9.89
CA THR A 209 2.19 22.59 -8.65
C THR A 209 3.38 21.67 -8.43
N CYS A 210 3.57 20.65 -9.27
CA CYS A 210 4.63 19.67 -9.16
C CYS A 210 5.98 20.23 -9.64
N LYS A 211 6.99 20.21 -8.77
CA LYS A 211 8.34 20.69 -9.14
C LYS A 211 8.94 19.93 -10.31
N TYR A 212 8.82 18.59 -10.31
CA TYR A 212 9.30 17.76 -11.41
C TYR A 212 8.64 18.10 -12.76
N ALA A 213 7.34 18.38 -12.77
CA ALA A 213 6.62 18.65 -14.01
C ALA A 213 6.93 20.03 -14.59
N LYS A 214 7.38 20.99 -13.77
CA LYS A 214 7.80 22.31 -14.23
C LYS A 214 9.16 22.29 -14.94
N ASP A 215 10.02 21.34 -14.53
CA ASP A 215 11.37 21.19 -15.06
C ASP A 215 11.45 20.18 -16.22
N THR A 216 10.34 19.52 -16.53
CA THR A 216 10.26 18.52 -17.62
C THR A 216 9.47 19.13 -18.79
N PRO A 217 10.08 19.26 -19.98
CA PRO A 217 9.43 19.82 -21.17
C PRO A 217 8.24 19.00 -21.66
#